data_9dd247e4447c8a89ca7ca8173aa194d0
#
_entry.id   9dd247e4447c8a89ca7ca8173aa194d0
#
_cell.length_a   1.000
_cell.length_b   1.000
_cell.length_c   1.000
_cell.angle_alpha   90.00
_cell.angle_beta   90.00
_cell.angle_gamma   90.00
#
_symmetry.space_group_name_H-M   'P 1'
#
loop_
_entity.id
_entity.type
_entity.pdbx_description
1 polymer ?
#
loop_
_entity_poly.entity_id
_entity_poly.type
_entity_poly.pdbx_seq_one_letter_code
_entity_poly.pdbx_strand_id
1 'polypeptide(L)'
;SGRRQRQMCIRDRFDFDLPNELIALLPASPRDAAKLLHVAPNGHLTDRIIRNLPSYFSKGDALVVNDTRVIPAKLSGTRLRDTAIDAEQNLGAKIELNLIERHGASVWKCLLKPAKKVKQGDVIRFEDAAGITYQATVLEKEQGEALIDFNLSLNKMDELLGLIGSMPLPPYI
;
A
#
# COMPACT_ATOMS: atom_id res chain seq x y z
N SER A 1 -22.11 22.70 -4.83
CA SER A 1 -20.99 23.44 -5.51
C SER A 1 -19.97 24.00 -4.52
N GLY A 2 -20.38 24.45 -3.33
CA GLY A 2 -19.47 25.05 -2.35
C GLY A 2 -18.43 24.11 -1.69
N ARG A 3 -18.67 22.80 -1.58
CA ARG A 3 -17.71 21.85 -0.99
C ARG A 3 -16.51 21.56 -1.90
N ARG A 4 -16.69 21.48 -3.21
CA ARG A 4 -15.58 21.27 -4.17
C ARG A 4 -14.64 22.49 -4.22
N GLN A 5 -15.18 23.69 -4.14
CA GLN A 5 -14.40 24.93 -4.16
C GLN A 5 -13.53 25.09 -2.88
N ARG A 6 -14.04 24.70 -1.69
CA ARG A 6 -13.26 24.71 -0.44
C ARG A 6 -12.10 23.71 -0.46
N GLN A 7 -12.28 22.52 -1.03
CA GLN A 7 -11.19 21.53 -1.15
C GLN A 7 -10.09 21.99 -2.12
N MET A 8 -10.45 22.68 -3.21
CA MET A 8 -9.50 23.25 -4.15
C MET A 8 -8.65 24.36 -3.50
N CYS A 9 -9.27 25.30 -2.77
CA CYS A 9 -8.56 26.36 -2.06
C CYS A 9 -7.61 25.87 -0.95
N ILE A 10 -7.88 24.72 -0.32
CA ILE A 10 -6.98 24.14 0.68
C ILE A 10 -5.76 23.51 -0.02
N ARG A 11 -5.95 22.80 -1.13
CA ARG A 11 -4.84 22.24 -1.92
C ARG A 11 -3.90 23.31 -2.45
N ASP A 12 -4.43 24.38 -3.01
CA ASP A 12 -3.65 25.48 -3.59
C ASP A 12 -2.75 26.18 -2.54
N ARG A 13 -3.15 26.21 -1.27
CA ARG A 13 -2.34 26.78 -0.18
C ARG A 13 -1.16 25.94 0.24
N PHE A 14 -1.18 24.63 -0.07
CA PHE A 14 -0.13 23.68 0.25
C PHE A 14 0.54 23.12 -1.01
N ASP A 15 0.28 23.74 -2.15
CA ASP A 15 0.94 23.41 -3.40
C ASP A 15 2.22 24.26 -3.51
N PHE A 16 3.35 23.57 -3.48
CA PHE A 16 4.67 24.17 -3.59
C PHE A 16 5.62 23.23 -4.34
N ASP A 17 6.65 23.77 -4.92
CA ASP A 17 7.68 22.97 -5.59
C ASP A 17 8.53 22.24 -4.54
N LEU A 18 8.32 20.93 -4.44
CA LEU A 18 9.07 20.03 -3.54
C LEU A 18 10.19 19.35 -4.32
N PRO A 19 11.45 19.71 -4.11
CA PRO A 19 12.58 19.05 -4.76
C PRO A 19 12.62 17.56 -4.42
N ASN A 20 12.80 16.70 -5.44
CA ASN A 20 12.78 15.25 -5.28
C ASN A 20 13.82 14.72 -4.28
N GLU A 21 14.97 15.41 -4.19
CA GLU A 21 16.04 15.08 -3.25
C GLU A 21 15.68 15.30 -1.77
N LEU A 22 14.62 16.05 -1.49
CA LEU A 22 14.11 16.25 -0.14
C LEU A 22 13.09 15.18 0.27
N ILE A 23 12.69 14.28 -0.63
CA ILE A 23 11.81 13.16 -0.33
C ILE A 23 12.65 11.97 0.15
N ALA A 24 12.46 11.57 1.41
CA ALA A 24 13.14 10.41 1.96
C ALA A 24 12.59 9.12 1.35
N LEU A 25 13.45 8.32 0.72
CA LEU A 25 13.09 7.03 0.12
C LEU A 25 13.23 5.87 1.12
N LEU A 26 13.99 6.04 2.18
CA LEU A 26 14.22 5.05 3.23
C LEU A 26 13.94 5.66 4.61
N PRO A 27 13.43 4.85 5.57
CA PRO A 27 13.26 5.29 6.94
C PRO A 27 14.62 5.54 7.60
N ALA A 28 14.67 6.43 8.59
CA ALA A 28 15.86 6.62 9.41
C ALA A 28 16.21 5.33 10.17
N SER A 29 17.52 5.08 10.31
CA SER A 29 18.03 3.97 11.11
C SER A 29 19.06 4.53 12.11
N PRO A 30 18.84 4.38 13.43
CA PRO A 30 17.62 3.86 14.08
C PRO A 30 16.39 4.77 13.84
N ARG A 31 15.19 4.22 14.02
CA ARG A 31 13.94 4.94 13.69
C ARG A 31 13.75 6.27 14.44
N ASP A 32 14.24 6.34 15.69
CA ASP A 32 14.16 7.52 16.54
C ASP A 32 15.18 8.63 16.16
N ALA A 33 16.07 8.36 15.20
CA ALA A 33 16.93 9.35 14.56
C ALA A 33 16.22 10.16 13.44
N ALA A 34 14.97 9.84 13.14
CA ALA A 34 14.18 10.59 12.17
C ALA A 34 14.05 12.07 12.60
N LYS A 35 14.08 12.97 11.61
CA LYS A 35 13.96 14.41 11.83
C LYS A 35 12.60 14.77 12.43
N LEU A 36 12.60 15.71 13.35
CA LEU A 36 11.44 16.29 14.00
C LEU A 36 11.51 17.82 13.86
N LEU A 37 10.52 18.42 13.23
CA LEU A 37 10.35 19.87 13.24
C LEU A 37 9.44 20.27 14.41
N HIS A 38 9.97 20.99 15.39
CA HIS A 38 9.21 21.57 16.47
C HIS A 38 8.80 22.99 16.13
N VAL A 39 7.49 23.24 16.15
CA VAL A 39 6.89 24.57 15.92
C VAL A 39 6.35 25.07 17.26
N ALA A 40 7.02 26.06 17.84
CA ALA A 40 6.60 26.67 19.10
C ALA A 40 5.35 27.54 18.91
N PRO A 41 4.55 27.83 19.99
CA PRO A 41 3.35 28.67 19.90
C PRO A 41 3.56 30.06 19.28
N ASN A 42 4.75 30.61 19.44
CA ASN A 42 5.16 31.90 18.84
C ASN A 42 5.62 31.77 17.38
N GLY A 43 5.48 30.58 16.76
CA GLY A 43 5.92 30.32 15.37
C GLY A 43 7.40 30.04 15.20
N HIS A 44 8.21 30.01 16.28
CA HIS A 44 9.63 29.68 16.16
C HIS A 44 9.82 28.21 15.78
N LEU A 45 10.64 27.97 14.75
CA LEU A 45 10.95 26.65 14.22
C LEU A 45 12.27 26.15 14.80
N THR A 46 12.30 24.89 15.21
CA THR A 46 13.52 24.26 15.74
C THR A 46 13.65 22.83 15.20
N ASP A 47 14.79 22.55 14.57
CA ASP A 47 15.12 21.19 14.13
C ASP A 47 15.53 20.31 15.30
N ARG A 48 14.97 19.12 15.35
CA ARG A 48 15.19 18.10 16.38
C ARG A 48 15.20 16.71 15.72
N ILE A 49 15.28 15.69 16.53
CA ILE A 49 15.07 14.28 16.15
C ILE A 49 14.00 13.68 17.04
N ILE A 50 13.37 12.59 16.59
CA ILE A 50 12.26 11.92 17.31
C ILE A 50 12.67 11.51 18.73
N ARG A 51 13.93 11.15 18.94
CA ARG A 51 14.49 10.84 20.29
C ARG A 51 14.30 11.98 21.29
N ASN A 52 14.21 13.22 20.83
CA ASN A 52 13.98 14.38 21.70
C ASN A 52 12.48 14.57 22.06
N LEU A 53 11.55 13.85 21.41
CA LEU A 53 10.11 14.03 21.61
C LEU A 53 9.66 13.91 23.08
N PRO A 54 10.16 12.96 23.88
CA PRO A 54 9.76 12.86 25.30
C PRO A 54 10.03 14.11 26.12
N SER A 55 11.03 14.93 25.78
CA SER A 55 11.37 16.16 26.51
C SER A 55 10.32 17.28 26.36
N TYR A 56 9.37 17.14 25.44
CA TYR A 56 8.29 18.09 25.22
C TYR A 56 7.03 17.77 26.05
N PHE A 57 7.02 16.64 26.77
CA PHE A 57 5.89 16.22 27.59
C PHE A 57 6.18 16.36 29.07
N SER A 58 5.13 16.70 29.82
CA SER A 58 5.14 16.81 31.26
C SER A 58 4.25 15.74 31.90
N LYS A 59 4.41 15.53 33.20
CA LYS A 59 3.53 14.62 33.94
C LYS A 59 2.08 15.10 33.83
N GLY A 60 1.20 14.24 33.30
CA GLY A 60 -0.21 14.52 33.07
C GLY A 60 -0.57 14.72 31.60
N ASP A 61 0.41 14.90 30.72
CA ASP A 61 0.18 14.91 29.27
C ASP A 61 -0.17 13.52 28.77
N ALA A 62 -0.98 13.46 27.73
CA ALA A 62 -1.34 12.21 27.04
C ALA A 62 -0.97 12.30 25.55
N LEU A 63 -0.16 11.36 25.09
CA LEU A 63 0.15 11.19 23.68
C LEU A 63 -0.73 10.09 23.08
N VAL A 64 -1.64 10.48 22.18
CA VAL A 64 -2.48 9.53 21.43
C VAL A 64 -1.79 9.20 20.11
N VAL A 65 -1.51 7.91 19.89
CA VAL A 65 -0.83 7.42 18.68
C VAL A 65 -1.69 6.37 17.98
N ASN A 66 -1.48 6.22 16.68
CA ASN A 66 -2.02 5.10 15.93
C ASN A 66 -0.94 4.02 15.86
N ASP A 67 -1.18 2.88 16.49
CA ASP A 67 -0.30 1.70 16.48
C ASP A 67 -0.79 0.60 15.53
N THR A 68 -1.75 0.94 14.66
CA THR A 68 -2.26 0.02 13.64
C THR A 68 -1.13 -0.47 12.74
N ARG A 69 -0.98 -1.79 12.65
CA ARG A 69 0.00 -2.40 11.76
C ARG A 69 -0.51 -2.37 10.33
N VAL A 70 0.27 -1.73 9.44
CA VAL A 70 -0.02 -1.76 8.01
C VAL A 70 0.38 -3.14 7.46
N ILE A 71 -0.55 -3.79 6.75
CA ILE A 71 -0.27 -5.06 6.06
C ILE A 71 0.42 -4.78 4.71
N PRO A 72 1.27 -5.71 4.22
CA PRO A 72 1.88 -5.60 2.89
C PRO A 72 0.84 -5.89 1.80
N ALA A 73 -0.04 -4.93 1.56
CA ALA A 73 -1.26 -5.08 0.78
C ALA A 73 -1.05 -4.99 -0.74
N LYS A 74 0.16 -4.68 -1.22
CA LYS A 74 0.47 -4.61 -2.64
C LYS A 74 1.09 -5.93 -3.10
N LEU A 75 0.45 -6.59 -4.06
CA LEU A 75 0.89 -7.85 -4.68
C LEU A 75 1.17 -7.63 -6.17
N SER A 76 2.18 -8.32 -6.68
CA SER A 76 2.50 -8.34 -8.11
C SER A 76 2.40 -9.76 -8.64
N GLY A 77 1.58 -9.96 -9.66
CA GLY A 77 1.35 -11.26 -10.27
C GLY A 77 1.26 -11.17 -11.80
N THR A 78 1.04 -12.31 -12.42
CA THR A 78 0.90 -12.41 -13.86
C THR A 78 -0.41 -13.12 -14.21
N ARG A 79 -1.23 -12.50 -15.05
CA ARG A 79 -2.43 -13.13 -15.55
C ARG A 79 -2.08 -14.34 -16.41
N LEU A 80 -2.68 -15.50 -16.14
CA LEU A 80 -2.58 -16.66 -17.02
C LEU A 80 -3.51 -16.51 -18.24
N ARG A 81 -3.11 -17.08 -19.38
CA ARG A 81 -3.93 -17.12 -20.60
C ARG A 81 -4.54 -18.50 -20.75
N ASP A 82 -5.81 -18.58 -21.13
CA ASP A 82 -6.54 -19.85 -21.31
C ASP A 82 -6.08 -20.70 -22.48
N THR A 83 -5.17 -20.22 -23.33
CA THR A 83 -4.93 -20.78 -24.66
C THR A 83 -3.55 -21.42 -24.87
N ALA A 84 -2.75 -21.60 -23.83
CA ALA A 84 -1.40 -22.11 -24.00
C ALA A 84 -1.28 -23.60 -23.63
N ILE A 85 -0.70 -24.36 -24.54
CA ILE A 85 -0.37 -25.79 -24.39
C ILE A 85 0.81 -25.97 -23.43
N ASP A 86 1.67 -24.93 -23.29
CA ASP A 86 2.85 -24.92 -22.42
C ASP A 86 2.74 -23.85 -21.34
N ALA A 87 3.04 -24.22 -20.09
CA ALA A 87 2.92 -23.33 -18.92
C ALA A 87 3.80 -22.06 -18.98
N GLU A 88 4.95 -22.13 -19.66
CA GLU A 88 5.86 -20.99 -19.83
C GLU A 88 5.34 -19.96 -20.83
N GLN A 89 4.63 -20.41 -21.88
CA GLN A 89 4.04 -19.53 -22.89
C GLN A 89 2.68 -18.95 -22.43
N ASN A 90 2.16 -19.43 -21.31
CA ASN A 90 0.86 -19.03 -20.75
C ASN A 90 0.93 -17.72 -19.95
N LEU A 91 2.07 -17.07 -19.90
CA LEU A 91 2.24 -15.83 -19.17
C LEU A 91 1.64 -14.65 -19.95
N GLY A 92 0.66 -14.02 -19.33
CA GLY A 92 -0.03 -12.83 -19.84
C GLY A 92 0.55 -11.53 -19.31
N ALA A 93 -0.32 -10.57 -19.08
CA ALA A 93 0.04 -9.27 -18.56
C ALA A 93 0.45 -9.34 -17.09
N LYS A 94 1.49 -8.58 -16.72
CA LYS A 94 1.78 -8.28 -15.32
C LYS A 94 0.62 -7.46 -14.72
N ILE A 95 0.18 -7.85 -13.54
CA ILE A 95 -0.93 -7.25 -12.81
C ILE A 95 -0.47 -6.90 -11.40
N GLU A 96 -0.68 -5.67 -10.99
CA GLU A 96 -0.54 -5.24 -9.61
C GLU A 96 -1.91 -5.25 -8.94
N LEU A 97 -1.98 -5.77 -7.73
CA LEU A 97 -3.13 -5.75 -6.85
C LEU A 97 -2.82 -4.91 -5.63
N ASN A 98 -3.73 -4.02 -5.26
CA ASN A 98 -3.74 -3.42 -3.92
C ASN A 98 -4.98 -3.92 -3.18
N LEU A 99 -4.77 -4.68 -2.11
CA LEU A 99 -5.84 -5.18 -1.26
C LEU A 99 -6.46 -4.00 -0.50
N ILE A 100 -7.79 -3.89 -0.52
CA ILE A 100 -8.54 -2.80 0.12
C ILE A 100 -9.34 -3.31 1.31
N GLU A 101 -10.12 -4.37 1.08
CA GLU A 101 -11.09 -4.87 2.05
C GLU A 101 -11.17 -6.39 1.98
N ARG A 102 -11.26 -7.02 3.16
CA ARG A 102 -11.41 -8.48 3.27
C ARG A 102 -12.90 -8.84 3.28
N HIS A 103 -13.33 -9.71 2.38
CA HIS A 103 -14.70 -10.21 2.28
C HIS A 103 -14.85 -11.66 2.79
N GLY A 104 -13.81 -12.25 3.36
CA GLY A 104 -13.82 -13.63 3.87
C GLY A 104 -12.42 -14.11 4.22
N ALA A 105 -12.26 -15.42 4.35
CA ALA A 105 -10.96 -16.02 4.67
C ALA A 105 -9.92 -15.76 3.56
N SER A 106 -10.34 -15.90 2.29
CA SER A 106 -9.47 -15.82 1.11
C SER A 106 -9.93 -14.81 0.07
N VAL A 107 -11.12 -14.20 0.24
CA VAL A 107 -11.67 -13.25 -0.73
C VAL A 107 -11.35 -11.82 -0.32
N TRP A 108 -10.80 -11.08 -1.25
CA TRP A 108 -10.43 -9.68 -1.06
C TRP A 108 -10.97 -8.79 -2.18
N LYS A 109 -11.43 -7.63 -1.79
CA LYS A 109 -11.64 -6.51 -2.71
C LYS A 109 -10.30 -5.84 -2.97
N CYS A 110 -9.96 -5.66 -4.25
CA CYS A 110 -8.65 -5.18 -4.69
C CYS A 110 -8.79 -4.09 -5.74
N LEU A 111 -7.86 -3.12 -5.76
CA LEU A 111 -7.60 -2.29 -6.92
C LEU A 111 -6.64 -3.02 -7.86
N LEU A 112 -6.90 -2.94 -9.16
CA LEU A 112 -6.13 -3.59 -10.22
C LEU A 112 -5.37 -2.59 -11.07
N LYS A 113 -4.13 -2.89 -11.42
CA LYS A 113 -3.35 -2.13 -12.40
C LYS A 113 -2.52 -3.05 -13.28
N PRO A 114 -2.68 -3.01 -14.61
CA PRO A 114 -3.69 -2.31 -15.41
C PRO A 114 -5.04 -3.05 -15.41
N ALA A 115 -6.10 -2.40 -14.92
CA ALA A 115 -7.43 -3.02 -14.79
C ALA A 115 -8.04 -3.49 -16.11
N LYS A 116 -7.73 -2.80 -17.23
CA LYS A 116 -8.25 -3.14 -18.57
C LYS A 116 -7.80 -4.52 -19.08
N LYS A 117 -6.72 -5.08 -18.51
CA LYS A 117 -6.15 -6.37 -18.92
C LYS A 117 -6.70 -7.55 -18.14
N VAL A 118 -7.60 -7.32 -17.18
CA VAL A 118 -8.18 -8.34 -16.31
C VAL A 118 -9.68 -8.43 -16.53
N LYS A 119 -10.21 -9.65 -16.57
CA LYS A 119 -11.64 -9.96 -16.71
C LYS A 119 -12.07 -10.89 -15.58
N GLN A 120 -13.39 -10.97 -15.34
CA GLN A 120 -13.98 -11.98 -14.47
C GLN A 120 -13.61 -13.38 -14.99
N GLY A 121 -13.27 -14.28 -14.09
CA GLY A 121 -12.81 -15.64 -14.39
C GLY A 121 -11.32 -15.76 -14.67
N ASP A 122 -10.58 -14.66 -14.87
CA ASP A 122 -9.14 -14.72 -15.06
C ASP A 122 -8.43 -15.27 -13.79
N VAL A 123 -7.35 -16.00 -14.01
CA VAL A 123 -6.45 -16.49 -12.96
C VAL A 123 -5.18 -15.65 -12.96
N ILE A 124 -4.77 -15.21 -11.78
CA ILE A 124 -3.53 -14.46 -11.56
C ILE A 124 -2.57 -15.35 -10.77
N ARG A 125 -1.37 -15.57 -11.31
CA ARG A 125 -0.29 -16.31 -10.68
C ARG A 125 0.65 -15.35 -9.98
N PHE A 126 1.00 -15.68 -8.75
CA PHE A 126 2.03 -15.03 -7.95
C PHE A 126 3.17 -16.02 -7.71
N GLU A 127 4.36 -15.50 -7.46
CA GLU A 127 5.54 -16.32 -7.18
C GLU A 127 6.32 -15.66 -6.05
N ASP A 128 6.75 -16.45 -5.07
CA ASP A 128 7.60 -15.97 -4.00
C ASP A 128 9.09 -16.05 -4.36
N ALA A 129 9.95 -15.58 -3.46
CA ALA A 129 11.40 -15.58 -3.67
C ALA A 129 12.02 -16.99 -3.75
N ALA A 130 11.31 -18.02 -3.29
CA ALA A 130 11.73 -19.43 -3.38
C ALA A 130 11.22 -20.12 -4.66
N GLY A 131 10.47 -19.40 -5.52
CA GLY A 131 9.88 -19.95 -6.75
C GLY A 131 8.57 -20.71 -6.52
N ILE A 132 7.98 -20.64 -5.33
CA ILE A 132 6.67 -21.25 -5.06
C ILE A 132 5.58 -20.39 -5.67
N THR A 133 4.67 -21.04 -6.39
CA THR A 133 3.59 -20.35 -7.09
C THR A 133 2.26 -20.45 -6.35
N TYR A 134 1.54 -19.34 -6.38
CA TYR A 134 0.19 -19.20 -5.82
C TYR A 134 -0.74 -18.69 -6.92
N GLN A 135 -2.02 -19.03 -6.82
CA GLN A 135 -3.01 -18.60 -7.80
C GLN A 135 -4.20 -17.98 -7.10
N ALA A 136 -4.76 -16.95 -7.74
CA ALA A 136 -6.00 -16.32 -7.30
C ALA A 136 -6.93 -16.12 -8.50
N THR A 137 -8.23 -16.28 -8.26
CA THR A 137 -9.28 -16.17 -9.29
C THR A 137 -10.03 -14.86 -9.13
N VAL A 138 -10.25 -14.16 -10.23
CA VAL A 138 -11.09 -12.97 -10.29
C VAL A 138 -12.56 -13.39 -10.30
N LEU A 139 -13.25 -13.22 -9.17
CA LEU A 139 -14.66 -13.59 -9.02
C LEU A 139 -15.57 -12.57 -9.70
N GLU A 140 -15.30 -11.29 -9.44
CA GLU A 140 -16.08 -10.17 -9.99
C GLU A 140 -15.13 -9.03 -10.33
N LYS A 141 -15.54 -8.20 -11.29
CA LYS A 141 -14.77 -7.02 -11.68
C LYS A 141 -15.69 -5.88 -12.07
N GLU A 142 -15.46 -4.72 -11.44
CA GLU A 142 -16.16 -3.50 -11.75
C GLU A 142 -15.16 -2.35 -11.86
N GLN A 143 -15.11 -1.70 -13.03
CA GLN A 143 -14.17 -0.60 -13.35
C GLN A 143 -12.71 -0.93 -13.03
N GLY A 144 -12.13 -0.35 -11.98
CA GLY A 144 -10.76 -0.57 -11.53
C GLY A 144 -10.63 -1.52 -10.33
N GLU A 145 -11.76 -1.98 -9.78
CA GLU A 145 -11.84 -2.86 -8.62
C GLU A 145 -12.21 -4.29 -9.01
N ALA A 146 -11.84 -5.26 -8.19
CA ALA A 146 -12.24 -6.65 -8.35
C ALA A 146 -12.37 -7.35 -7.00
N LEU A 147 -13.25 -8.35 -6.93
CA LEU A 147 -13.24 -9.38 -5.90
C LEU A 147 -12.36 -10.53 -6.37
N ILE A 148 -11.38 -10.88 -5.56
CA ILE A 148 -10.37 -11.89 -5.90
C ILE A 148 -10.32 -12.92 -4.79
N ASP A 149 -10.45 -14.20 -5.17
CA ASP A 149 -10.31 -15.34 -4.27
C ASP A 149 -8.94 -15.98 -4.41
N PHE A 150 -8.17 -15.97 -3.32
CA PHE A 150 -6.86 -16.61 -3.24
C PHE A 150 -6.96 -18.11 -2.89
N ASN A 151 -8.18 -18.60 -2.60
CA ASN A 151 -8.44 -20.00 -2.23
C ASN A 151 -7.52 -20.54 -1.12
N LEU A 152 -7.29 -19.73 -0.10
CA LEU A 152 -6.42 -20.01 1.04
C LEU A 152 -7.19 -19.90 2.35
N SER A 153 -6.74 -20.63 3.39
CA SER A 153 -7.22 -20.38 4.76
C SER A 153 -6.68 -19.02 5.26
N LEU A 154 -7.30 -18.51 6.33
CA LEU A 154 -6.96 -17.21 6.92
C LEU A 154 -5.46 -17.11 7.26
N ASN A 155 -4.92 -18.11 7.96
CA ASN A 155 -3.52 -18.14 8.36
C ASN A 155 -2.56 -18.19 7.15
N LYS A 156 -2.90 -18.99 6.14
CA LYS A 156 -2.11 -19.08 4.89
C LYS A 156 -2.17 -17.80 4.08
N MET A 157 -3.28 -17.08 4.15
CA MET A 157 -3.37 -15.77 3.49
C MET A 157 -2.43 -14.74 4.15
N ASP A 158 -2.37 -14.71 5.47
CA ASP A 158 -1.47 -13.81 6.21
C ASP A 158 0.01 -14.18 5.99
N GLU A 159 0.34 -15.48 5.91
CA GLU A 159 1.66 -15.97 5.48
C GLU A 159 2.00 -15.50 4.06
N LEU A 160 1.09 -15.70 3.11
CA LEU A 160 1.27 -15.28 1.72
C LEU A 160 1.58 -13.78 1.63
N LEU A 161 0.83 -12.94 2.34
CA LEU A 161 1.07 -11.51 2.38
C LEU A 161 2.47 -11.17 2.93
N GLY A 162 2.96 -11.94 3.89
CA GLY A 162 4.32 -11.78 4.41
C GLY A 162 5.41 -12.17 3.40
N LEU A 163 5.15 -13.13 2.51
CA LEU A 163 6.11 -13.66 1.53
C LEU A 163 6.18 -12.84 0.25
N ILE A 164 5.04 -12.47 -0.33
CA ILE A 164 4.96 -11.83 -1.65
C ILE A 164 4.43 -10.40 -1.62
N GLY A 165 3.88 -9.97 -0.48
CA GLY A 165 3.31 -8.64 -0.32
C GLY A 165 4.38 -7.58 -0.13
N SER A 166 4.10 -6.39 -0.61
CA SER A 166 4.90 -5.19 -0.36
C SER A 166 4.02 -4.07 0.21
N MET A 167 4.64 -3.13 0.90
CA MET A 167 3.93 -1.97 1.43
C MET A 167 3.43 -1.11 0.27
N PRO A 168 2.15 -0.71 0.27
CA PRO A 168 1.65 0.24 -0.72
C PRO A 168 2.25 1.62 -0.44
N LEU A 169 3.32 1.94 -1.15
CA LEU A 169 3.96 3.24 -1.07
C LEU A 169 3.25 4.26 -1.97
N PRO A 170 3.27 5.55 -1.61
CA PRO A 170 2.82 6.62 -2.50
C PRO A 170 3.59 6.63 -3.82
N PRO A 171 2.99 7.10 -4.93
CA PRO A 171 3.61 7.02 -6.26
C PRO A 171 4.87 7.89 -6.46
N TYR A 172 5.21 8.74 -5.48
CA TYR A 172 6.40 9.58 -5.50
C TYR A 172 7.60 8.99 -4.72
N ILE A 173 7.46 7.78 -4.15
CA ILE A 173 8.53 7.03 -3.47
C ILE A 173 9.02 5.88 -4.36
#